data_77226d55049b299caf5b9bf7f5791999
#
_entry.id   77226d55049b299caf5b9bf7f5791999
#
_cell.length_a   1.000
_cell.length_b   1.000
_cell.length_c   1.000
_cell.angle_alpha   90.00
_cell.angle_beta   90.00
_cell.angle_gamma   90.00
#
_symmetry.space_group_name_H-M   'P 1'
#
loop_
_entity.id
_entity.type
_entity.pdbx_description
1 polymer ?
#
loop_
_entity_poly.entity_id
_entity_poly.type
_entity_poly.pdbx_seq_one_letter_code
_entity_poly.pdbx_strand_id
1 'polypeptide(L)'
;MSGLQKGFDFDVPQTELALDADNVVVEYKINQQVNPPVTWVKGFLSAKQQQLLLNEVTHYPLEKVTIEVYGKQHLIPRTQAWFGDVGCDYHYSKLHINALPWPRVLSRLRQKLLSDYQIQSNSVLVNRYADGHDCMGWHSDDEPEIVTRSAIASVTLGACRDFVVRHKETQTKVNFALESGDLLIMHPGMQQHWQHALPKRLKVTEPRINFTFRHVIPHYYR
;
A
#
# COMPACT_ATOMS: atom_id res chain seq x y z
N MET A 1 2.68 -30.75 -27.11
CA MET A 1 1.56 -29.79 -27.00
C MET A 1 2.03 -28.66 -26.11
N SER A 2 2.46 -27.56 -26.69
CA SER A 2 3.05 -26.39 -26.00
C SER A 2 1.94 -25.44 -25.57
N GLY A 3 1.72 -25.33 -24.27
CA GLY A 3 0.81 -24.36 -23.71
C GLY A 3 1.43 -22.97 -23.75
N LEU A 4 0.90 -22.09 -24.60
CA LEU A 4 1.21 -20.67 -24.62
C LEU A 4 0.75 -20.03 -23.31
N GLN A 5 1.70 -19.64 -22.45
CA GLN A 5 1.45 -18.63 -21.44
C GLN A 5 1.18 -17.29 -22.15
N LYS A 6 -0.09 -16.86 -22.15
CA LYS A 6 -0.45 -15.51 -22.59
C LYS A 6 0.00 -14.53 -21.50
N GLY A 7 1.06 -13.78 -21.78
CA GLY A 7 1.48 -12.64 -20.99
C GLY A 7 0.36 -11.60 -20.93
N PHE A 8 0.12 -11.06 -19.75
CA PHE A 8 -0.94 -10.06 -19.51
C PHE A 8 -0.38 -8.66 -19.72
N ASP A 9 -0.90 -8.01 -20.73
CA ASP A 9 -0.54 -6.67 -21.12
C ASP A 9 -1.45 -5.62 -20.45
N PHE A 10 -0.86 -4.51 -20.00
CA PHE A 10 -1.61 -3.28 -19.67
C PHE A 10 -1.95 -2.57 -21.00
N ASP A 11 -2.58 -3.18 -21.99
CA ASP A 11 -2.79 -2.64 -23.33
C ASP A 11 -1.58 -1.83 -23.88
N VAL A 12 -0.35 -2.22 -23.50
CA VAL A 12 0.94 -1.64 -23.83
C VAL A 12 1.79 -2.74 -24.45
N PRO A 13 2.49 -2.52 -25.58
CA PRO A 13 3.41 -3.51 -26.16
C PRO A 13 4.45 -3.99 -25.14
N GLN A 14 4.77 -5.27 -25.14
CA GLN A 14 5.72 -5.91 -24.20
C GLN A 14 7.08 -5.21 -24.07
N THR A 15 7.46 -4.41 -25.07
CA THR A 15 8.69 -3.63 -25.08
C THR A 15 8.74 -2.47 -24.06
N GLU A 16 7.59 -2.03 -23.50
CA GLU A 16 7.54 -0.96 -22.48
C GLU A 16 7.47 -1.48 -21.04
N LEU A 17 7.43 -2.80 -20.84
CA LEU A 17 7.46 -3.44 -19.53
C LEU A 17 8.87 -3.89 -19.11
N ALA A 18 9.87 -3.71 -19.97
CA ALA A 18 11.26 -3.88 -19.55
C ALA A 18 11.55 -2.93 -18.40
N LEU A 19 12.04 -3.47 -17.30
CA LEU A 19 12.60 -2.68 -16.20
C LEU A 19 13.63 -1.77 -16.82
N ASP A 20 13.38 -0.45 -16.83
CA ASP A 20 14.44 0.50 -17.10
C ASP A 20 15.55 0.19 -16.09
N ALA A 21 16.79 0.02 -16.62
CA ALA A 21 17.97 -0.27 -15.81
C ALA A 21 18.28 0.80 -14.74
N ASP A 22 17.51 1.88 -14.72
CA ASP A 22 17.61 3.02 -13.80
C ASP A 22 16.66 2.94 -12.59
N ASN A 23 15.96 1.83 -12.37
CA ASN A 23 15.21 1.63 -11.12
C ASN A 23 16.20 1.51 -9.95
N VAL A 24 16.56 2.63 -9.37
CA VAL A 24 17.48 2.70 -8.23
C VAL A 24 16.79 2.12 -7.00
N VAL A 25 17.16 0.89 -6.65
CA VAL A 25 16.82 0.31 -5.35
C VAL A 25 17.65 1.04 -4.30
N VAL A 26 17.01 1.90 -3.52
CA VAL A 26 17.68 2.59 -2.42
C VAL A 26 17.60 1.70 -1.19
N GLU A 27 18.65 0.93 -0.92
CA GLU A 27 18.85 0.30 0.38
C GLU A 27 19.32 1.37 1.38
N TYR A 28 18.51 1.64 2.39
CA TYR A 28 18.91 2.54 3.47
C TYR A 28 19.88 1.84 4.43
N LYS A 29 21.18 2.11 4.28
CA LYS A 29 22.19 1.78 5.30
C LYS A 29 22.40 3.02 6.19
N ILE A 30 21.82 3.01 7.38
CA ILE A 30 22.10 4.02 8.41
C ILE A 30 23.04 3.37 9.43
N ASN A 31 24.15 4.08 9.76
CA ASN A 31 25.22 3.66 10.67
C ASN A 31 24.72 2.87 11.89
N GLN A 32 25.20 1.62 12.05
CA GLN A 32 25.12 0.72 13.23
C GLN A 32 23.82 0.71 14.05
N GLN A 33 22.75 1.39 13.63
CA GLN A 33 21.44 1.39 14.25
C GLN A 33 20.47 0.51 13.44
N VAL A 34 19.48 -0.04 14.12
CA VAL A 34 18.45 -0.91 13.56
C VAL A 34 17.78 -0.24 12.36
N ASN A 35 18.00 -0.77 11.17
CA ASN A 35 17.35 -0.29 9.95
C ASN A 35 15.96 -0.92 9.80
N PRO A 36 14.94 -0.17 9.33
CA PRO A 36 13.66 -0.77 9.01
C PRO A 36 13.82 -1.78 7.86
N PRO A 37 13.23 -2.97 7.95
CA PRO A 37 13.30 -3.97 6.88
C PRO A 37 12.35 -3.58 5.74
N VAL A 38 12.76 -2.61 4.94
CA VAL A 38 12.00 -2.09 3.79
C VAL A 38 12.86 -2.02 2.54
N THR A 39 12.23 -2.18 1.38
CA THR A 39 12.79 -1.84 0.07
C THR A 39 11.98 -0.70 -0.53
N TRP A 40 12.64 0.38 -0.94
CA TRP A 40 12.01 1.49 -1.63
C TRP A 40 12.42 1.49 -3.10
N VAL A 41 11.44 1.34 -3.99
CA VAL A 41 11.62 1.38 -5.44
C VAL A 41 11.02 2.68 -5.96
N LYS A 42 11.90 3.59 -6.36
CA LYS A 42 11.47 4.88 -6.94
C LYS A 42 11.00 4.67 -8.38
N GLY A 43 9.90 5.34 -8.74
CA GLY A 43 9.37 5.30 -10.10
C GLY A 43 8.93 3.91 -10.56
N PHE A 44 8.48 3.05 -9.64
CA PHE A 44 7.98 1.69 -9.95
C PHE A 44 6.88 1.69 -11.02
N LEU A 45 6.04 2.73 -11.06
CA LEU A 45 5.03 2.91 -12.09
C LEU A 45 5.43 4.01 -13.06
N SER A 46 5.43 3.69 -14.36
CA SER A 46 5.55 4.71 -15.41
C SER A 46 4.41 5.73 -15.37
N ALA A 47 4.60 6.90 -15.97
CA ALA A 47 3.57 7.94 -16.04
C ALA A 47 2.24 7.42 -16.65
N LYS A 48 2.32 6.56 -17.67
CA LYS A 48 1.14 5.94 -18.30
C LYS A 48 0.40 5.01 -17.34
N GLN A 49 1.12 4.18 -16.57
CA GLN A 49 0.52 3.28 -15.57
C GLN A 49 -0.13 4.07 -14.43
N GLN A 50 0.53 5.14 -13.98
CA GLN A 50 -0.03 6.06 -12.97
C GLN A 50 -1.34 6.68 -13.45
N GLN A 51 -1.39 7.18 -14.69
CA GLN A 51 -2.60 7.77 -15.26
C GLN A 51 -3.75 6.77 -15.38
N LEU A 52 -3.48 5.54 -15.84
CA LEU A 52 -4.48 4.48 -15.91
C LEU A 52 -5.08 4.17 -14.53
N LEU A 53 -4.23 4.07 -13.50
CA LEU A 53 -4.67 3.78 -12.15
C LEU A 53 -5.42 4.98 -11.54
N LEU A 54 -4.97 6.21 -11.76
CA LEU A 54 -5.67 7.42 -11.33
C LEU A 54 -7.09 7.51 -11.95
N ASN A 55 -7.22 7.19 -13.24
CA ASN A 55 -8.52 7.16 -13.91
C ASN A 55 -9.44 6.10 -13.30
N GLU A 56 -8.92 4.90 -12.99
CA GLU A 56 -9.74 3.85 -12.37
C GLU A 56 -10.18 4.22 -10.95
N VAL A 57 -9.31 4.87 -10.16
CA VAL A 57 -9.61 5.30 -8.78
C VAL A 57 -10.81 6.25 -8.70
N THR A 58 -11.10 7.03 -9.76
CA THR A 58 -12.28 7.92 -9.79
C THR A 58 -13.61 7.17 -9.65
N HIS A 59 -13.60 5.86 -9.90
CA HIS A 59 -14.79 5.00 -9.81
C HIS A 59 -14.82 4.13 -8.53
N TYR A 60 -13.83 4.28 -7.63
CA TYR A 60 -13.81 3.53 -6.39
C TYR A 60 -14.81 4.10 -5.38
N PRO A 61 -15.50 3.26 -4.62
CA PRO A 61 -16.41 3.70 -3.56
C PRO A 61 -15.60 4.11 -2.31
N LEU A 62 -14.85 5.21 -2.44
CA LEU A 62 -14.01 5.74 -1.37
C LEU A 62 -14.87 6.48 -0.34
N GLU A 63 -14.98 5.95 0.86
CA GLU A 63 -15.81 6.49 1.94
C GLU A 63 -14.98 6.86 3.17
N LYS A 64 -15.45 7.89 3.91
CA LYS A 64 -14.98 8.15 5.27
C LYS A 64 -15.72 7.21 6.22
N VAL A 65 -14.98 6.34 6.88
CA VAL A 65 -15.56 5.46 7.89
C VAL A 65 -15.45 6.06 9.29
N THR A 66 -16.42 5.75 10.13
CA THR A 66 -16.39 6.10 11.55
C THR A 66 -15.81 4.92 12.34
N ILE A 67 -14.82 5.19 13.16
CA ILE A 67 -14.20 4.20 14.05
C ILE A 67 -14.48 4.55 15.50
N GLU A 68 -14.50 3.53 16.37
CA GLU A 68 -14.59 3.73 17.82
C GLU A 68 -13.19 3.69 18.45
N VAL A 69 -12.79 4.76 19.11
CA VAL A 69 -11.54 4.87 19.86
C VAL A 69 -11.86 5.30 21.29
N TYR A 70 -11.48 4.48 22.27
CA TYR A 70 -11.78 4.74 23.70
C TYR A 70 -13.27 5.06 23.96
N GLY A 71 -14.18 4.32 23.32
CA GLY A 71 -15.64 4.51 23.49
C GLY A 71 -16.23 5.75 22.80
N LYS A 72 -15.42 6.50 22.03
CA LYS A 72 -15.87 7.66 21.24
C LYS A 72 -15.79 7.38 19.76
N GLN A 73 -16.80 7.85 19.04
CA GLN A 73 -16.84 7.74 17.59
C GLN A 73 -16.00 8.86 16.94
N HIS A 74 -15.12 8.46 16.01
CA HIS A 74 -14.25 9.37 15.26
C HIS A 74 -14.34 9.07 13.78
N LEU A 75 -14.59 10.10 12.98
CA LEU A 75 -14.48 10.00 11.52
C LEU A 75 -12.99 9.98 11.15
N ILE A 76 -12.55 8.97 10.39
CA ILE A 76 -11.15 8.90 9.99
C ILE A 76 -10.78 10.07 9.07
N PRO A 77 -9.58 10.67 9.21
CA PRO A 77 -9.12 11.79 8.39
C PRO A 77 -8.56 11.28 7.04
N ARG A 78 -9.39 10.59 6.27
CA ARG A 78 -9.15 10.08 4.92
C ARG A 78 -10.39 9.38 4.40
N THR A 79 -10.44 9.08 3.10
CA THR A 79 -11.41 8.13 2.56
C THR A 79 -10.72 6.82 2.22
N GLN A 80 -11.45 5.70 2.26
CA GLN A 80 -10.87 4.39 1.99
C GLN A 80 -11.84 3.46 1.26
N ALA A 81 -11.28 2.45 0.58
CA ALA A 81 -11.99 1.29 0.04
C ALA A 81 -11.13 0.04 0.23
N TRP A 82 -11.78 -1.11 0.39
CA TRP A 82 -11.14 -2.41 0.53
C TRP A 82 -11.53 -3.33 -0.61
N PHE A 83 -10.54 -3.86 -1.34
CA PHE A 83 -10.75 -4.82 -2.42
C PHE A 83 -9.99 -6.11 -2.09
N GLY A 84 -10.53 -7.26 -2.51
CA GLY A 84 -9.88 -8.53 -2.24
C GLY A 84 -10.54 -9.72 -2.93
N ASP A 85 -9.92 -10.87 -2.78
CA ASP A 85 -10.47 -12.14 -3.18
C ASP A 85 -11.65 -12.50 -2.26
N VAL A 86 -12.52 -13.43 -2.70
CA VAL A 86 -13.67 -13.86 -1.91
C VAL A 86 -13.23 -14.37 -0.54
N GLY A 87 -13.88 -13.85 0.51
CA GLY A 87 -13.57 -14.19 1.90
C GLY A 87 -12.42 -13.44 2.53
N CYS A 88 -11.77 -12.49 1.80
CA CYS A 88 -10.73 -11.62 2.33
C CYS A 88 -11.33 -10.33 2.92
N ASP A 89 -12.32 -10.49 3.81
CA ASP A 89 -12.95 -9.36 4.49
C ASP A 89 -11.97 -8.71 5.51
N TYR A 90 -12.20 -7.46 5.83
CA TYR A 90 -11.33 -6.69 6.71
C TYR A 90 -12.06 -6.26 7.99
N HIS A 91 -11.41 -6.47 9.12
CA HIS A 91 -11.92 -6.01 10.41
C HIS A 91 -11.02 -4.90 10.96
N TYR A 92 -11.60 -3.74 11.18
CA TYR A 92 -10.88 -2.60 11.76
C TYR A 92 -11.74 -1.90 12.81
N SER A 93 -11.22 -1.77 14.04
CA SER A 93 -11.92 -1.08 15.15
C SER A 93 -13.40 -1.49 15.32
N LYS A 94 -13.67 -2.81 15.31
CA LYS A 94 -15.01 -3.42 15.38
C LYS A 94 -15.87 -3.24 14.11
N LEU A 95 -15.35 -2.65 13.06
CA LEU A 95 -16.02 -2.50 11.78
C LEU A 95 -15.69 -3.69 10.88
N HIS A 96 -16.71 -4.37 10.38
CA HIS A 96 -16.58 -5.39 9.35
C HIS A 96 -16.74 -4.76 7.97
N ILE A 97 -15.76 -4.93 7.11
CA ILE A 97 -15.76 -4.41 5.74
C ILE A 97 -15.64 -5.58 4.78
N ASN A 98 -16.67 -5.83 4.00
CA ASN A 98 -16.65 -6.87 2.97
C ASN A 98 -15.67 -6.49 1.86
N ALA A 99 -14.91 -7.48 1.38
CA ALA A 99 -14.02 -7.28 0.25
C ALA A 99 -14.83 -7.01 -1.02
N LEU A 100 -14.54 -5.88 -1.67
CA LEU A 100 -15.06 -5.57 -3.00
C LEU A 100 -14.28 -6.34 -4.07
N PRO A 101 -14.90 -6.69 -5.21
CA PRO A 101 -14.20 -7.34 -6.31
C PRO A 101 -13.10 -6.44 -6.87
N TRP A 102 -12.00 -7.08 -7.32
CA TRP A 102 -10.85 -6.37 -7.86
C TRP A 102 -11.19 -5.52 -9.09
N PRO A 103 -10.94 -4.21 -9.08
CA PRO A 103 -10.92 -3.41 -10.30
C PRO A 103 -9.83 -3.87 -11.27
N ARG A 104 -10.03 -3.64 -12.56
CA ARG A 104 -9.20 -4.22 -13.62
C ARG A 104 -7.73 -3.80 -13.54
N VAL A 105 -7.45 -2.50 -13.42
CA VAL A 105 -6.06 -1.98 -13.37
C VAL A 105 -5.40 -2.36 -12.06
N LEU A 106 -6.14 -2.30 -10.95
CA LEU A 106 -5.66 -2.69 -9.62
C LEU A 106 -5.30 -4.19 -9.57
N SER A 107 -6.08 -5.06 -10.21
CA SER A 107 -5.76 -6.49 -10.35
C SER A 107 -4.46 -6.71 -11.13
N ARG A 108 -4.21 -5.94 -12.18
CA ARG A 108 -2.95 -6.01 -12.95
C ARG A 108 -1.75 -5.51 -12.13
N LEU A 109 -1.95 -4.47 -11.32
CA LEU A 109 -0.91 -4.01 -10.40
C LEU A 109 -0.54 -5.10 -9.38
N ARG A 110 -1.53 -5.82 -8.83
CA ARG A 110 -1.31 -7.01 -8.00
C ARG A 110 -0.44 -8.06 -8.70
N GLN A 111 -0.76 -8.34 -9.97
CA GLN A 111 0.01 -9.31 -10.78
C GLN A 111 1.44 -8.84 -11.03
N LYS A 112 1.65 -7.54 -11.29
CA LYS A 112 2.99 -6.95 -11.44
C LYS A 112 3.81 -7.10 -10.16
N LEU A 113 3.23 -6.84 -8.99
CA LEU A 113 3.90 -7.04 -7.70
C LEU A 113 4.31 -8.50 -7.47
N LEU A 114 3.47 -9.44 -7.89
CA LEU A 114 3.79 -10.87 -7.82
C LEU A 114 4.91 -11.25 -8.79
N SER A 115 4.85 -10.81 -10.06
CA SER A 115 5.84 -11.17 -11.09
C SER A 115 7.21 -10.59 -10.79
N ASP A 116 7.27 -9.30 -10.40
CA ASP A 116 8.52 -8.54 -10.33
C ASP A 116 9.20 -8.69 -8.95
N TYR A 117 8.42 -8.85 -7.88
CA TYR A 117 8.92 -8.83 -6.50
C TYR A 117 8.51 -10.05 -5.68
N GLN A 118 7.80 -11.03 -6.25
CA GLN A 118 7.29 -12.22 -5.57
C GLN A 118 6.37 -11.90 -4.38
N ILE A 119 5.70 -10.74 -4.42
CA ILE A 119 4.77 -10.32 -3.37
C ILE A 119 3.42 -10.96 -3.62
N GLN A 120 3.09 -11.93 -2.78
CA GLN A 120 1.76 -12.52 -2.75
C GLN A 120 0.80 -11.59 -1.99
N SER A 121 -0.32 -11.27 -2.60
CA SER A 121 -1.40 -10.51 -1.98
C SER A 121 -2.74 -10.97 -2.50
N ASN A 122 -3.76 -10.96 -1.65
CA ASN A 122 -5.14 -11.30 -2.00
C ASN A 122 -6.12 -10.20 -1.57
N SER A 123 -5.59 -9.08 -1.10
CA SER A 123 -6.37 -7.92 -0.67
C SER A 123 -5.56 -6.64 -0.80
N VAL A 124 -6.24 -5.50 -0.85
CA VAL A 124 -5.65 -4.18 -0.90
C VAL A 124 -6.54 -3.14 -0.21
N LEU A 125 -5.94 -2.38 0.70
CA LEU A 125 -6.54 -1.17 1.26
C LEU A 125 -6.15 0.03 0.40
N VAL A 126 -7.13 0.72 -0.15
CA VAL A 126 -6.93 1.98 -0.85
C VAL A 126 -7.30 3.13 0.08
N ASN A 127 -6.33 3.97 0.42
CA ASN A 127 -6.53 5.18 1.20
C ASN A 127 -6.34 6.41 0.31
N ARG A 128 -7.28 7.36 0.35
CA ARG A 128 -7.15 8.67 -0.29
C ARG A 128 -7.11 9.75 0.79
N TYR A 129 -6.02 10.48 0.82
CA TYR A 129 -5.80 11.69 1.61
C TYR A 129 -6.10 12.87 0.72
N ALA A 130 -7.13 13.66 1.04
CA ALA A 130 -7.60 14.75 0.19
C ALA A 130 -6.55 15.87 0.06
N ASP A 131 -5.84 16.13 1.14
CA ASP A 131 -4.79 17.14 1.25
C ASP A 131 -3.86 16.85 2.44
N GLY A 132 -3.08 17.82 2.86
CA GLY A 132 -2.15 17.73 3.98
C GLY A 132 -2.77 17.72 5.38
N HIS A 133 -4.07 17.98 5.54
CA HIS A 133 -4.79 17.85 6.80
C HIS A 133 -5.13 16.38 7.08
N ASP A 134 -5.37 15.59 6.05
CA ASP A 134 -5.59 14.17 6.16
C ASP A 134 -4.29 13.45 6.57
N CYS A 135 -4.41 12.44 7.43
CA CYS A 135 -3.26 11.77 8.03
C CYS A 135 -3.58 10.34 8.48
N MET A 136 -2.54 9.62 8.87
CA MET A 136 -2.61 8.33 9.57
C MET A 136 -1.68 8.38 10.78
N GLY A 137 -2.22 8.09 11.96
CA GLY A 137 -1.43 8.00 13.20
C GLY A 137 -0.45 6.82 13.21
N TRP A 138 0.36 6.73 14.26
CA TRP A 138 1.29 5.62 14.46
C TRP A 138 0.54 4.30 14.63
N HIS A 139 0.86 3.31 13.78
CA HIS A 139 0.29 1.96 13.80
C HIS A 139 1.25 0.96 13.18
N SER A 140 0.96 -0.30 13.33
CA SER A 140 1.50 -1.41 12.56
C SER A 140 0.35 -2.08 11.82
N ASP A 141 0.60 -2.67 10.66
CA ASP A 141 -0.35 -3.54 9.95
C ASP A 141 -0.14 -4.97 10.50
N ASP A 142 -0.64 -5.21 11.71
CA ASP A 142 -0.44 -6.45 12.48
C ASP A 142 -1.77 -7.10 12.88
N GLU A 143 -2.82 -6.86 12.12
CA GLU A 143 -4.13 -7.48 12.31
C GLU A 143 -4.00 -9.02 12.21
N PRO A 144 -4.75 -9.77 13.04
CA PRO A 144 -4.57 -11.22 13.16
C PRO A 144 -4.88 -12.02 11.91
N GLU A 145 -5.67 -11.47 10.98
CA GLU A 145 -5.95 -12.08 9.67
C GLU A 145 -4.80 -11.95 8.68
N ILE A 146 -3.82 -11.07 8.91
CA ILE A 146 -2.66 -10.95 8.01
C ILE A 146 -1.77 -12.18 8.15
N VAL A 147 -1.45 -12.80 7.02
CA VAL A 147 -0.56 -13.98 7.00
C VAL A 147 0.80 -13.62 7.60
N THR A 148 1.13 -14.31 8.68
CA THR A 148 2.38 -14.09 9.41
C THR A 148 3.59 -14.18 8.48
N ARG A 149 4.49 -13.19 8.58
CA ARG A 149 5.72 -13.07 7.77
C ARG A 149 5.48 -12.81 6.28
N SER A 150 4.26 -12.44 5.87
CA SER A 150 4.07 -11.91 4.51
C SER A 150 4.64 -10.50 4.39
N ALA A 151 5.14 -10.16 3.20
CA ALA A 151 5.49 -8.78 2.87
C ALA A 151 4.23 -7.97 2.56
N ILE A 152 4.27 -6.67 2.87
CA ILE A 152 3.22 -5.72 2.54
C ILE A 152 3.78 -4.72 1.52
N ALA A 153 3.09 -4.53 0.39
CA ALA A 153 3.51 -3.59 -0.63
C ALA A 153 2.65 -2.33 -0.59
N SER A 154 3.29 -1.16 -0.54
CA SER A 154 2.64 0.14 -0.50
C SER A 154 3.00 0.93 -1.75
N VAL A 155 2.04 1.15 -2.65
CA VAL A 155 2.20 1.95 -3.87
C VAL A 155 1.57 3.31 -3.67
N THR A 156 2.30 4.37 -4.02
CA THR A 156 1.86 5.77 -3.84
C THR A 156 1.54 6.42 -5.17
N LEU A 157 0.45 7.21 -5.23
CA LEU A 157 0.11 8.12 -6.33
C LEU A 157 -0.25 9.51 -5.81
N GLY A 158 0.00 10.52 -6.63
CA GLY A 158 -0.34 11.91 -6.35
C GLY A 158 0.72 12.64 -5.52
N ALA A 159 0.30 13.44 -4.54
CA ALA A 159 1.19 14.29 -3.78
C ALA A 159 2.28 13.52 -3.03
N CYS A 160 3.51 14.01 -3.10
CA CYS A 160 4.61 13.54 -2.26
C CYS A 160 4.29 13.79 -0.77
N ARG A 161 4.37 12.76 0.03
CA ARG A 161 4.15 12.83 1.49
C ARG A 161 5.22 12.03 2.23
N ASP A 162 5.58 12.52 3.38
CA ASP A 162 6.45 11.78 4.30
C ASP A 162 5.73 10.54 4.84
N PHE A 163 6.28 9.38 4.60
CA PHE A 163 5.95 8.14 5.29
C PHE A 163 7.02 7.90 6.34
N VAL A 164 6.66 8.07 7.59
CA VAL A 164 7.62 7.99 8.70
C VAL A 164 7.48 6.65 9.40
N VAL A 165 8.60 5.97 9.61
CA VAL A 165 8.65 4.75 10.39
C VAL A 165 9.40 4.99 11.69
N ARG A 166 9.03 4.26 12.76
CA ARG A 166 9.61 4.37 14.08
C ARG A 166 9.80 3.00 14.71
N HIS A 167 11.01 2.69 15.17
CA HIS A 167 11.26 1.47 15.92
C HIS A 167 10.55 1.50 17.28
N LYS A 168 9.82 0.43 17.64
CA LYS A 168 8.98 0.39 18.85
C LYS A 168 9.77 0.59 20.14
N GLU A 169 10.97 0.01 20.23
CA GLU A 169 11.82 0.06 21.44
C GLU A 169 12.74 1.30 21.43
N THR A 170 13.58 1.45 20.41
CA THR A 170 14.61 2.50 20.37
C THR A 170 14.06 3.88 20.02
N GLN A 171 12.83 3.97 19.53
CA GLN A 171 12.18 5.20 19.04
C GLN A 171 12.93 5.87 17.87
N THR A 172 13.92 5.19 17.28
CA THR A 172 14.62 5.63 16.08
C THR A 172 13.63 5.82 14.94
N LYS A 173 13.70 6.96 14.25
CA LYS A 173 12.80 7.33 13.15
C LYS A 173 13.54 7.39 11.83
N VAL A 174 12.90 6.89 10.78
CA VAL A 174 13.33 7.03 9.39
C VAL A 174 12.18 7.61 8.58
N ASN A 175 12.48 8.53 7.67
CA ASN A 175 11.49 9.19 6.82
C ASN A 175 11.70 8.82 5.35
N PHE A 176 10.61 8.45 4.68
CA PHE A 176 10.56 8.18 3.25
C PHE A 176 9.65 9.22 2.59
N ALA A 177 10.21 10.12 1.80
CA ALA A 177 9.44 11.07 1.00
C ALA A 177 8.92 10.36 -0.26
N LEU A 178 7.79 9.66 -0.13
CA LEU A 178 7.21 8.84 -1.20
C LEU A 178 6.55 9.71 -2.25
N GLU A 179 7.05 9.62 -3.47
CA GLU A 179 6.55 10.31 -4.65
C GLU A 179 5.53 9.46 -5.43
N SER A 180 4.85 10.10 -6.39
CA SER A 180 3.90 9.39 -7.27
C SER A 180 4.59 8.32 -8.10
N GLY A 181 4.07 7.11 -8.08
CA GLY A 181 4.64 5.95 -8.75
C GLY A 181 5.64 5.14 -7.93
N ASP A 182 5.96 5.56 -6.70
CA ASP A 182 6.86 4.83 -5.82
C ASP A 182 6.21 3.60 -5.20
N LEU A 183 7.02 2.56 -4.99
CA LEU A 183 6.69 1.35 -4.24
C LEU A 183 7.56 1.26 -3.00
N LEU A 184 6.95 1.07 -1.84
CA LEU A 184 7.63 0.70 -0.60
C LEU A 184 7.21 -0.72 -0.20
N ILE A 185 8.16 -1.65 -0.13
CA ILE A 185 7.94 -3.01 0.33
C ILE A 185 8.35 -3.09 1.79
N MET A 186 7.41 -3.41 2.66
CA MET A 186 7.64 -3.70 4.06
C MET A 186 7.82 -5.21 4.23
N HIS A 187 9.05 -5.63 4.53
CA HIS A 187 9.42 -7.04 4.68
C HIS A 187 9.00 -7.63 6.03
N PRO A 188 9.03 -8.97 6.21
CA PRO A 188 8.81 -9.62 7.49
C PRO A 188 9.65 -8.99 8.62
N GLY A 189 9.03 -8.81 9.79
CA GLY A 189 9.63 -8.10 10.94
C GLY A 189 9.30 -6.61 11.01
N MET A 190 8.91 -5.98 9.89
CA MET A 190 8.53 -4.56 9.90
C MET A 190 7.38 -4.30 10.87
N GLN A 191 6.30 -5.06 10.76
CA GLN A 191 5.11 -4.84 11.60
C GLN A 191 5.33 -5.25 13.07
N GLN A 192 6.24 -6.18 13.30
CA GLN A 192 6.59 -6.64 14.65
C GLN A 192 7.38 -5.59 15.43
N HIS A 193 8.38 -4.98 14.81
CA HIS A 193 9.36 -4.12 15.48
C HIS A 193 9.19 -2.62 15.21
N TRP A 194 8.43 -2.26 14.19
CA TRP A 194 8.24 -0.89 13.75
C TRP A 194 6.77 -0.48 13.68
N GLN A 195 6.53 0.78 13.92
CA GLN A 195 5.30 1.47 13.59
C GLN A 195 5.54 2.43 12.44
N HIS A 196 4.48 2.77 11.72
CA HIS A 196 4.54 3.77 10.67
C HIS A 196 3.39 4.77 10.78
N ALA A 197 3.56 5.93 10.16
CA ALA A 197 2.59 7.01 10.16
C ALA A 197 2.69 7.84 8.89
N LEU A 198 1.58 8.49 8.52
CA LEU A 198 1.54 9.57 7.53
C LEU A 198 1.14 10.86 8.27
N PRO A 199 2.13 11.68 8.73
CA PRO A 199 1.85 12.89 9.50
C PRO A 199 1.19 13.97 8.64
N LYS A 200 0.48 14.90 9.28
CA LYS A 200 -0.06 16.09 8.61
C LYS A 200 1.06 16.90 7.94
N ARG A 201 0.75 17.47 6.78
CA ARG A 201 1.63 18.37 6.02
C ARG A 201 0.81 19.50 5.43
N LEU A 202 0.47 20.49 6.25
CA LEU A 202 -0.54 21.52 5.96
C LEU A 202 -0.29 22.35 4.69
N LYS A 203 0.94 22.34 4.17
CA LYS A 203 1.31 23.01 2.92
C LYS A 203 0.98 22.18 1.67
N VAL A 204 0.63 20.90 1.83
CA VAL A 204 0.26 20.02 0.72
C VAL A 204 -1.23 20.20 0.45
N THR A 205 -1.59 20.66 -0.73
CA THR A 205 -2.95 20.92 -1.17
C THR A 205 -3.51 19.83 -2.08
N GLU A 206 -2.62 19.07 -2.71
CA GLU A 206 -2.98 18.02 -3.66
C GLU A 206 -3.25 16.68 -2.98
N PRO A 207 -4.12 15.84 -3.57
CA PRO A 207 -4.45 14.54 -3.00
C PRO A 207 -3.30 13.53 -3.15
N ARG A 208 -3.21 12.63 -2.17
CA ARG A 208 -2.38 11.42 -2.22
C ARG A 208 -3.26 10.19 -2.14
N ILE A 209 -2.95 9.19 -2.94
CA ILE A 209 -3.59 7.88 -2.89
C ILE A 209 -2.53 6.84 -2.55
N ASN A 210 -2.89 5.91 -1.67
CA ASN A 210 -2.01 4.82 -1.28
C ASN A 210 -2.73 3.48 -1.42
N PHE A 211 -2.05 2.51 -2.02
CA PHE A 211 -2.52 1.14 -2.22
C PHE A 211 -1.66 0.22 -1.36
N THR A 212 -2.23 -0.31 -0.27
CA THR A 212 -1.53 -1.22 0.66
C THR A 212 -1.98 -2.64 0.38
N PHE A 213 -1.16 -3.38 -0.38
CA PHE A 213 -1.40 -4.78 -0.74
C PHE A 213 -1.00 -5.69 0.40
N ARG A 214 -1.92 -6.58 0.80
CA ARG A 214 -1.75 -7.50 1.93
C ARG A 214 -2.11 -8.93 1.53
N HIS A 215 -1.51 -9.89 2.21
CA HIS A 215 -1.90 -11.29 2.15
C HIS A 215 -2.62 -11.63 3.44
N VAL A 216 -3.94 -11.86 3.35
CA VAL A 216 -4.78 -12.21 4.50
C VAL A 216 -5.25 -13.65 4.42
N ILE A 217 -5.61 -14.23 5.57
CA ILE A 217 -6.18 -15.56 5.67
C ILE A 217 -7.67 -15.47 5.25
N PRO A 218 -8.07 -16.11 4.13
CA PRO A 218 -9.46 -16.06 3.71
C PRO A 218 -10.38 -16.65 4.77
N HIS A 219 -11.58 -16.06 4.94
CA HIS A 219 -12.60 -16.51 5.89
C HIS A 219 -12.15 -16.52 7.36
N TYR A 220 -11.17 -15.72 7.74
CA TYR A 220 -10.64 -15.67 9.10
C TYR A 220 -11.72 -15.40 10.16
N TYR A 221 -12.72 -14.60 9.84
CA TYR A 221 -13.81 -14.18 10.74
C TYR A 221 -15.13 -14.93 10.54
N ARG A 222 -15.09 -16.10 9.95
CA ARG A 222 -16.28 -16.98 9.77
C ARG A 222 -16.36 -18.06 10.81
#